data_9c45f8439fc581b6ea1634e09717144b
#
_entry.id   9c45f8439fc581b6ea1634e09717144b
#
_cell.length_a   1.000
_cell.length_b   1.000
_cell.length_c   1.000
_cell.angle_alpha   90.00
_cell.angle_beta   90.00
_cell.angle_gamma   90.00
#
_symmetry.space_group_name_H-M   'P 1'
#
loop_
_entity.id
_entity.type
_entity.pdbx_description
1 polymer ?
#
loop_
_entity_poly.entity_id
_entity_poly.type
_entity_poly.pdbx_seq_one_letter_code
_entity_poly.pdbx_strand_id
1 'polypeptide(L)'
;SLRRQRQMCIRDSFETKDALANGANEIDYVVNLTELKAGNWAYIKDEMQQIVDICRDAGVPSKVIFENCLLTEDEKLELCKIASVVLPTFVKTSTGFSTGGATVEDVRLMREHTDPRVKVKAAGGIRTADAFLDMVRAGAERIGCSAGIPIIDELRARMERDGIDAFEL
;
A
#
# COMPACT_ATOMS: atom_id res chain seq x y z
N SER A 1 -1.23 -0.39 29.80
CA SER A 1 -0.99 -0.78 28.40
C SER A 1 -2.26 -0.89 27.59
N LEU A 2 -3.25 -1.71 27.97
CA LEU A 2 -4.55 -1.85 27.27
C LEU A 2 -5.34 -0.54 27.08
N ARG A 3 -5.20 0.44 27.97
CA ARG A 3 -5.84 1.76 27.84
C ARG A 3 -5.21 2.61 26.72
N ARG A 4 -3.87 2.56 26.54
CA ARG A 4 -3.20 3.29 25.45
C ARG A 4 -3.52 2.70 24.08
N GLN A 5 -3.57 1.39 23.98
CA GLN A 5 -3.94 0.68 22.76
C GLN A 5 -5.37 1.02 22.30
N ARG A 6 -6.35 1.03 23.21
CA ARG A 6 -7.73 1.45 22.92
C ARG A 6 -7.82 2.91 22.45
N GLN A 7 -7.02 3.81 23.02
CA GLN A 7 -7.03 5.23 22.64
C GLN A 7 -6.47 5.47 21.23
N MET A 8 -5.46 4.71 20.80
CA MET A 8 -4.91 4.82 19.46
C MET A 8 -5.88 4.29 18.40
N CYS A 9 -6.45 3.11 18.56
CA CYS A 9 -7.47 2.60 17.63
C CYS A 9 -8.70 3.51 17.53
N ILE A 10 -9.15 4.09 18.66
CA ILE A 10 -10.27 5.04 18.68
C ILE A 10 -9.91 6.30 17.89
N ARG A 11 -8.67 6.81 18.02
CA ARG A 11 -8.20 7.98 17.29
C ARG A 11 -8.16 7.71 15.78
N ASP A 12 -7.55 6.60 15.36
CA ASP A 12 -7.38 6.26 13.96
C ASP A 12 -8.74 6.02 13.26
N SER A 13 -9.67 5.36 13.97
CA SER A 13 -11.05 5.21 13.51
C SER A 13 -11.81 6.55 13.46
N PHE A 14 -11.55 7.45 14.40
CA PHE A 14 -12.15 8.79 14.40
C PHE A 14 -11.61 9.62 13.24
N GLU A 15 -10.29 9.68 13.05
CA GLU A 15 -9.63 10.40 11.96
C GLU A 15 -10.10 9.88 10.58
N THR A 16 -10.26 8.56 10.43
CA THR A 16 -10.82 7.96 9.22
C THR A 16 -12.25 8.44 8.94
N LYS A 17 -13.12 8.40 9.94
CA LYS A 17 -14.51 8.87 9.82
C LYS A 17 -14.58 10.37 9.52
N ASP A 18 -13.75 11.17 10.18
CA ASP A 18 -13.67 12.62 9.97
C ASP A 18 -13.20 12.94 8.54
N ALA A 19 -12.16 12.26 8.04
CA ALA A 19 -11.70 12.42 6.68
C ALA A 19 -12.79 12.09 5.65
N LEU A 20 -13.55 11.01 5.86
CA LEU A 20 -14.67 10.63 5.00
C LEU A 20 -15.80 11.64 5.06
N ALA A 21 -16.14 12.15 6.24
CA ALA A 21 -17.16 13.20 6.40
C ALA A 21 -16.77 14.52 5.71
N ASN A 22 -15.46 14.77 5.59
CA ASN A 22 -14.88 15.91 4.86
C ASN A 22 -14.68 15.65 3.35
N GLY A 23 -15.18 14.53 2.83
CA GLY A 23 -15.21 14.24 1.38
C GLY A 23 -14.03 13.44 0.86
N ALA A 24 -13.24 12.79 1.72
CA ALA A 24 -12.23 11.84 1.25
C ALA A 24 -12.90 10.66 0.52
N ASN A 25 -12.37 10.32 -0.65
CA ASN A 25 -12.87 9.21 -1.48
C ASN A 25 -11.90 8.01 -1.50
N GLU A 26 -10.81 8.07 -0.78
CA GLU A 26 -9.85 7.00 -0.51
C GLU A 26 -9.17 7.26 0.83
N ILE A 27 -8.83 6.22 1.56
CA ILE A 27 -8.10 6.30 2.83
C ILE A 27 -6.78 5.55 2.72
N ASP A 28 -5.67 6.27 2.91
CA ASP A 28 -4.31 5.72 3.04
C ASP A 28 -3.86 5.90 4.51
N TYR A 29 -3.43 4.84 5.17
CA TYR A 29 -2.86 4.93 6.51
C TYR A 29 -1.62 4.06 6.65
N VAL A 30 -0.70 4.45 7.51
CA VAL A 30 0.49 3.65 7.85
C VAL A 30 0.14 2.74 9.00
N VAL A 31 0.45 1.44 8.87
CA VAL A 31 0.33 0.49 9.98
C VAL A 31 1.08 1.00 11.22
N ASN A 32 0.56 0.73 12.41
CA ASN A 32 1.21 1.17 13.64
C ASN A 32 2.57 0.48 13.84
N LEU A 33 3.63 1.14 13.40
CA LEU A 33 4.99 0.60 13.45
C LEU A 33 5.47 0.30 14.86
N THR A 34 5.02 1.04 15.87
CA THR A 34 5.40 0.80 17.28
C THR A 34 4.84 -0.54 17.77
N GLU A 35 3.57 -0.80 17.54
CA GLU A 35 2.90 -2.04 17.93
C GLU A 35 3.41 -3.23 17.09
N LEU A 36 3.68 -2.99 15.81
CA LEU A 36 4.28 -3.98 14.91
C LEU A 36 5.65 -4.42 15.42
N LYS A 37 6.54 -3.48 15.73
CA LYS A 37 7.89 -3.76 16.26
C LYS A 37 7.85 -4.40 17.64
N ALA A 38 6.79 -4.21 18.40
CA ALA A 38 6.53 -4.92 19.66
C ALA A 38 5.96 -6.33 19.47
N GLY A 39 5.69 -6.75 18.21
CA GLY A 39 5.09 -8.05 17.89
C GLY A 39 3.61 -8.15 18.26
N ASN A 40 2.91 -7.03 18.42
CA ASN A 40 1.50 -7.02 18.82
C ASN A 40 0.58 -7.19 17.60
N TRP A 41 0.65 -8.36 16.99
CA TRP A 41 -0.08 -8.68 15.75
C TRP A 41 -1.60 -8.65 15.91
N ALA A 42 -2.10 -8.96 17.10
CA ALA A 42 -3.54 -8.85 17.40
C ALA A 42 -4.01 -7.39 17.26
N TYR A 43 -3.24 -6.44 17.78
CA TYR A 43 -3.52 -5.01 17.63
C TYR A 43 -3.50 -4.58 16.17
N ILE A 44 -2.47 -4.97 15.40
CA ILE A 44 -2.33 -4.65 13.97
C ILE A 44 -3.53 -5.15 13.18
N LYS A 45 -3.98 -6.37 13.46
CA LYS A 45 -5.17 -6.94 12.82
C LYS A 45 -6.44 -6.15 13.17
N ASP A 46 -6.63 -5.83 14.44
CA ASP A 46 -7.83 -5.08 14.89
C ASP A 46 -7.87 -3.66 14.32
N GLU A 47 -6.74 -2.96 14.27
CA GLU A 47 -6.61 -1.64 13.64
C GLU A 47 -6.97 -1.72 12.15
N MET A 48 -6.35 -2.64 11.43
CA MET A 48 -6.64 -2.85 10.01
C MET A 48 -8.11 -3.17 9.77
N GLN A 49 -8.70 -4.06 10.56
CA GLN A 49 -10.10 -4.46 10.43
C GLN A 49 -11.03 -3.25 10.62
N GLN A 50 -10.83 -2.45 11.66
CA GLN A 50 -11.68 -1.29 11.94
C GLN A 50 -11.64 -0.26 10.80
N ILE A 51 -10.46 0.06 10.27
CA ILE A 51 -10.31 1.03 9.18
C ILE A 51 -10.94 0.48 7.89
N VAL A 52 -10.70 -0.79 7.59
CA VAL A 52 -11.26 -1.45 6.39
C VAL A 52 -12.79 -1.50 6.47
N ASP A 53 -13.38 -1.80 7.63
CA ASP A 53 -14.82 -1.83 7.80
C ASP A 53 -15.44 -0.44 7.61
N ILE A 54 -14.85 0.61 8.19
CA ILE A 54 -15.29 1.99 7.99
C ILE A 54 -15.25 2.38 6.51
N CYS A 55 -14.17 2.05 5.81
CA CYS A 55 -14.02 2.34 4.38
C CYS A 55 -15.03 1.56 3.53
N ARG A 56 -15.26 0.28 3.87
CA ARG A 56 -16.23 -0.58 3.19
C ARG A 56 -17.65 -0.06 3.35
N ASP A 57 -18.04 0.35 4.56
CA ASP A 57 -19.36 0.92 4.85
C ASP A 57 -19.57 2.24 4.10
N ALA A 58 -18.51 3.02 3.90
CA ALA A 58 -18.53 4.26 3.12
C ALA A 58 -18.42 4.03 1.60
N GLY A 59 -18.16 2.82 1.14
CA GLY A 59 -17.98 2.50 -0.27
C GLY A 59 -16.69 3.06 -0.89
N VAL A 60 -15.64 3.29 -0.08
CA VAL A 60 -14.36 3.86 -0.52
C VAL A 60 -13.20 2.87 -0.35
N PRO A 61 -12.16 2.94 -1.21
CA PRO A 61 -10.98 2.10 -1.09
C PRO A 61 -10.16 2.41 0.17
N SER A 62 -9.69 1.36 0.84
CA SER A 62 -8.71 1.43 1.92
C SER A 62 -7.31 1.02 1.43
N LYS A 63 -6.27 1.67 1.90
CA LYS A 63 -4.88 1.32 1.59
C LYS A 63 -4.04 1.27 2.86
N VAL A 64 -3.47 0.13 3.14
CA VAL A 64 -2.57 -0.11 4.27
C VAL A 64 -1.13 0.07 3.81
N ILE A 65 -0.44 1.07 4.34
CA ILE A 65 0.96 1.33 4.03
C ILE A 65 1.82 0.54 5.02
N PHE A 66 2.65 -0.36 4.50
CA PHE A 66 3.56 -1.18 5.30
C PHE A 66 4.80 -0.41 5.75
N GLU A 67 5.29 0.53 4.92
CA GLU A 67 6.58 1.21 5.06
C GLU A 67 7.74 0.22 5.08
N ASN A 68 7.83 -0.57 4.03
CA ASN A 68 8.69 -1.75 3.88
C ASN A 68 10.16 -1.52 4.24
N CYS A 69 10.69 -0.31 4.00
CA CYS A 69 12.08 0.02 4.32
C CYS A 69 12.40 -0.02 5.82
N LEU A 70 11.39 -0.04 6.69
CA LEU A 70 11.53 -0.15 8.13
C LEU A 70 11.25 -1.57 8.66
N LEU A 71 10.89 -2.51 7.79
CA LEU A 71 10.43 -3.84 8.16
C LEU A 71 11.43 -4.93 7.79
N THR A 72 11.51 -5.97 8.60
CA THR A 72 12.13 -7.24 8.23
C THR A 72 11.23 -8.02 7.28
N GLU A 73 11.79 -9.03 6.61
CA GLU A 73 11.02 -9.89 5.71
C GLU A 73 9.89 -10.63 6.45
N ASP A 74 10.18 -11.16 7.65
CA ASP A 74 9.18 -11.84 8.48
C ASP A 74 8.02 -10.90 8.86
N GLU A 75 8.31 -9.65 9.18
CA GLU A 75 7.29 -8.64 9.48
C GLU A 75 6.41 -8.34 8.27
N LYS A 76 7.00 -8.24 7.07
CA LYS A 76 6.26 -8.06 5.80
C LYS A 76 5.35 -9.25 5.54
N LEU A 77 5.85 -10.47 5.70
CA LEU A 77 5.09 -11.70 5.51
C LEU A 77 3.91 -11.80 6.49
N GLU A 78 4.11 -11.44 7.75
CA GLU A 78 3.03 -11.45 8.73
C GLU A 78 1.94 -10.41 8.41
N LEU A 79 2.33 -9.21 7.97
CA LEU A 79 1.38 -8.20 7.47
C LEU A 79 0.60 -8.69 6.24
N CYS A 80 1.24 -9.40 5.31
CA CYS A 80 0.55 -9.99 4.15
C CYS A 80 -0.50 -11.02 4.57
N LYS A 81 -0.21 -11.85 5.58
CA LYS A 81 -1.19 -12.79 6.15
C LYS A 81 -2.38 -12.07 6.78
N ILE A 82 -2.12 -11.03 7.57
CA ILE A 82 -3.19 -10.22 8.19
C ILE A 82 -4.04 -9.56 7.09
N ALA A 83 -3.41 -8.94 6.09
CA ALA A 83 -4.12 -8.32 4.98
C ALA A 83 -4.96 -9.33 4.17
N SER A 84 -4.50 -10.58 4.04
CA SER A 84 -5.25 -11.66 3.37
C SER A 84 -6.50 -12.10 4.13
N VAL A 85 -6.55 -11.86 5.44
CA VAL A 85 -7.73 -12.13 6.27
C VAL A 85 -8.68 -10.95 6.29
N VAL A 86 -8.15 -9.74 6.44
CA VAL A 86 -8.94 -8.49 6.60
C VAL A 86 -9.45 -7.95 5.26
N LEU A 87 -8.69 -8.16 4.20
CA LEU A 87 -9.02 -7.76 2.82
C LEU A 87 -9.15 -6.23 2.63
N PRO A 88 -8.12 -5.44 2.94
CA PRO A 88 -8.06 -4.05 2.47
C PRO A 88 -8.08 -4.02 0.93
N THR A 89 -8.51 -2.91 0.34
CA THR A 89 -8.50 -2.78 -1.13
C THR A 89 -7.07 -2.84 -1.67
N PHE A 90 -6.12 -2.19 -0.98
CA PHE A 90 -4.70 -2.20 -1.33
C PHE A 90 -3.81 -2.40 -0.11
N VAL A 91 -2.71 -3.10 -0.32
CA VAL A 91 -1.48 -2.96 0.46
C VAL A 91 -0.51 -2.08 -0.31
N LYS A 92 0.20 -1.19 0.38
CA LYS A 92 1.09 -0.20 -0.23
C LYS A 92 2.49 -0.31 0.36
N THR A 93 3.52 -0.27 -0.48
CA THR A 93 4.90 -0.47 -0.05
C THR A 93 5.41 0.62 0.90
N SER A 94 5.15 1.89 0.57
CA SER A 94 5.85 3.02 1.19
C SER A 94 4.99 4.28 1.19
N THR A 95 5.25 5.19 2.14
CA THR A 95 4.67 6.53 2.14
C THR A 95 5.22 7.40 1.02
N GLY A 96 6.51 7.25 0.70
CA GLY A 96 7.29 8.12 -0.18
C GLY A 96 8.09 9.20 0.56
N PHE A 97 8.01 9.25 1.90
CA PHE A 97 8.68 10.24 2.75
C PHE A 97 9.76 9.63 3.67
N SER A 98 9.91 8.32 3.68
CA SER A 98 10.87 7.61 4.50
C SER A 98 12.21 7.42 3.78
N THR A 99 13.12 6.66 4.39
CA THR A 99 14.49 6.41 3.89
C THR A 99 14.57 5.55 2.65
N GLY A 100 13.48 4.79 2.33
CA GLY A 100 13.37 3.94 1.15
C GLY A 100 12.01 4.03 0.47
N GLY A 101 11.94 3.55 -0.77
CA GLY A 101 10.73 3.47 -1.59
C GLY A 101 10.39 2.03 -1.97
N ALA A 102 9.59 1.86 -3.03
CA ALA A 102 9.25 0.57 -3.57
C ALA A 102 10.46 -0.12 -4.21
N THR A 103 10.61 -1.40 -3.97
CA THR A 103 11.54 -2.30 -4.67
C THR A 103 10.76 -3.39 -5.39
N VAL A 104 11.34 -3.95 -6.44
CA VAL A 104 10.74 -5.07 -7.21
C VAL A 104 10.52 -6.28 -6.31
N GLU A 105 11.49 -6.55 -5.43
CA GLU A 105 11.46 -7.65 -4.46
C GLU A 105 10.29 -7.50 -3.49
N ASP A 106 10.09 -6.30 -2.94
CA ASP A 106 9.00 -6.03 -2.02
C ASP A 106 7.63 -6.17 -2.68
N VAL A 107 7.47 -5.63 -3.90
CA VAL A 107 6.21 -5.74 -4.65
C VAL A 107 5.89 -7.21 -4.95
N ARG A 108 6.90 -7.99 -5.39
CA ARG A 108 6.75 -9.42 -5.65
C ARG A 108 6.37 -10.19 -4.38
N LEU A 109 7.09 -9.95 -3.28
CA LEU A 109 6.79 -10.56 -1.99
C LEU A 109 5.34 -10.26 -1.56
N MET A 110 4.94 -8.99 -1.63
CA MET A 110 3.58 -8.59 -1.27
C MET A 110 2.53 -9.25 -2.17
N ARG A 111 2.80 -9.33 -3.51
CA ARG A 111 1.86 -9.96 -4.45
C ARG A 111 1.74 -11.47 -4.21
N GLU A 112 2.85 -12.16 -3.99
CA GLU A 112 2.89 -13.61 -3.80
C GLU A 112 2.26 -14.07 -2.48
N HIS A 113 2.37 -13.24 -1.43
CA HIS A 113 1.94 -13.59 -0.08
C HIS A 113 0.65 -12.92 0.39
N THR A 114 -0.01 -12.15 -0.49
CA THR A 114 -1.30 -11.53 -0.18
C THR A 114 -2.40 -12.18 -1.03
N ASP A 115 -3.61 -12.32 -0.45
CA ASP A 115 -4.79 -12.82 -1.16
C ASP A 115 -4.98 -12.09 -2.51
N PRO A 116 -5.29 -12.78 -3.61
CA PRO A 116 -5.46 -12.17 -4.93
C PRO A 116 -6.49 -11.02 -5.00
N ARG A 117 -7.44 -10.97 -4.07
CA ARG A 117 -8.42 -9.89 -3.96
C ARG A 117 -7.84 -8.57 -3.44
N VAL A 118 -6.70 -8.64 -2.75
CA VAL A 118 -5.99 -7.46 -2.24
C VAL A 118 -4.99 -7.01 -3.30
N LYS A 119 -5.09 -5.76 -3.72
CA LYS A 119 -4.23 -5.17 -4.74
C LYS A 119 -2.94 -4.63 -4.14
N VAL A 120 -1.89 -4.57 -4.95
CA VAL A 120 -0.59 -4.01 -4.53
C VAL A 120 -0.40 -2.62 -5.15
N LYS A 121 -0.06 -1.63 -4.31
CA LYS A 121 0.37 -0.30 -4.75
C LYS A 121 1.85 -0.11 -4.46
N ALA A 122 2.66 0.09 -5.51
CA ALA A 122 4.06 0.48 -5.39
C ALA A 122 4.17 2.00 -5.31
N ALA A 123 4.91 2.54 -4.34
CA ALA A 123 5.10 3.97 -4.18
C ALA A 123 6.47 4.32 -3.62
N GLY A 124 6.99 5.49 -4.02
CA GLY A 124 8.29 6.00 -3.60
C GLY A 124 9.44 5.52 -4.49
N GLY A 125 10.28 6.45 -4.94
CA GLY A 125 11.49 6.16 -5.70
C GLY A 125 11.31 5.83 -7.19
N ILE A 126 10.09 5.71 -7.70
CA ILE A 126 9.80 5.35 -9.10
C ILE A 126 9.90 6.61 -9.97
N ARG A 127 10.94 6.71 -10.79
CA ARG A 127 11.27 7.94 -11.55
C ARG A 127 11.45 7.74 -13.04
N THR A 128 11.54 6.51 -13.53
CA THR A 128 11.80 6.16 -14.94
C THR A 128 10.73 5.20 -15.47
N ALA A 129 10.56 5.14 -16.78
CA ALA A 129 9.66 4.21 -17.44
C ALA A 129 10.03 2.75 -17.16
N ASP A 130 11.33 2.43 -17.12
CA ASP A 130 11.78 1.07 -16.81
C ASP A 130 11.42 0.68 -15.38
N ALA A 131 11.71 1.53 -14.38
CA ALA A 131 11.30 1.27 -13.00
C ALA A 131 9.78 1.12 -12.85
N PHE A 132 8.99 1.92 -13.60
CA PHE A 132 7.54 1.78 -13.64
C PHE A 132 7.12 0.39 -14.17
N LEU A 133 7.65 -0.01 -15.33
CA LEU A 133 7.33 -1.31 -15.94
C LEU A 133 7.76 -2.48 -15.03
N ASP A 134 8.91 -2.37 -14.39
CA ASP A 134 9.40 -3.41 -13.47
C ASP A 134 8.48 -3.58 -12.25
N MET A 135 7.92 -2.49 -11.70
CA MET A 135 6.92 -2.58 -10.63
C MET A 135 5.62 -3.26 -11.11
N VAL A 136 5.16 -2.94 -12.33
CA VAL A 136 3.95 -3.59 -12.89
C VAL A 136 4.20 -5.07 -13.13
N ARG A 137 5.34 -5.44 -13.71
CA ARG A 137 5.75 -6.85 -13.91
C ARG A 137 5.88 -7.62 -12.59
N ALA A 138 6.28 -6.93 -11.52
CA ALA A 138 6.33 -7.53 -10.19
C ALA A 138 4.95 -7.73 -9.55
N GLY A 139 3.87 -7.22 -10.16
CA GLY A 139 2.49 -7.39 -9.72
C GLY A 139 1.85 -6.17 -9.08
N ALA A 140 2.44 -4.97 -9.22
CA ALA A 140 1.78 -3.74 -8.78
C ALA A 140 0.63 -3.37 -9.71
N GLU A 141 -0.57 -3.19 -9.16
CA GLU A 141 -1.77 -2.76 -9.88
C GLU A 141 -1.99 -1.23 -9.81
N ARG A 142 -1.21 -0.56 -8.96
CA ARG A 142 -1.20 0.91 -8.89
C ARG A 142 0.21 1.40 -8.60
N ILE A 143 0.61 2.47 -9.28
CA ILE A 143 1.90 3.14 -9.07
C ILE A 143 1.65 4.53 -8.51
N GLY A 144 2.35 4.86 -7.42
CA GLY A 144 2.40 6.20 -6.83
C GLY A 144 3.77 6.83 -7.05
N CYS A 145 3.87 7.84 -7.91
CA CYS A 145 5.11 8.56 -8.19
C CYS A 145 4.86 10.03 -8.48
N SER A 146 5.87 10.87 -8.23
CA SER A 146 5.85 12.29 -8.59
C SER A 146 6.24 12.53 -10.05
N ALA A 147 6.88 11.56 -10.71
CA ALA A 147 7.36 11.61 -12.08
C ALA A 147 6.35 11.02 -13.09
N GLY A 148 5.05 10.97 -12.77
CA GLY A 148 4.05 10.30 -13.60
C GLY A 148 3.97 10.85 -15.03
N ILE A 149 3.98 12.17 -15.22
CA ILE A 149 3.91 12.79 -16.55
C ILE A 149 5.13 12.42 -17.41
N PRO A 150 6.38 12.66 -16.99
CA PRO A 150 7.55 12.23 -17.73
C PRO A 150 7.58 10.72 -18.06
N ILE A 151 7.15 9.87 -17.13
CA ILE A 151 7.10 8.41 -17.36
C ILE A 151 6.11 8.07 -18.47
N ILE A 152 4.91 8.67 -18.44
CA ILE A 152 3.88 8.39 -19.46
C ILE A 152 4.33 8.91 -20.83
N ASP A 153 4.94 10.09 -20.89
CA ASP A 153 5.45 10.66 -22.15
C ASP A 153 6.56 9.77 -22.75
N GLU A 154 7.47 9.28 -21.91
CA GLU A 154 8.51 8.33 -22.34
C GLU A 154 7.91 7.01 -22.84
N LEU A 155 6.92 6.45 -22.14
CA LEU A 155 6.26 5.22 -22.56
C LEU A 155 5.53 5.39 -23.89
N ARG A 156 4.84 6.51 -24.11
CA ARG A 156 4.20 6.84 -25.40
C ARG A 156 5.22 6.94 -26.53
N ALA A 157 6.32 7.66 -26.31
CA ALA A 157 7.38 7.77 -27.31
C ALA A 157 8.01 6.42 -27.66
N ARG A 158 8.17 5.50 -26.67
CA ARG A 158 8.63 4.12 -26.92
C ARG A 158 7.61 3.35 -27.77
N MET A 159 6.32 3.44 -27.46
CA MET A 159 5.27 2.76 -28.23
C MET A 159 5.25 3.25 -29.69
N GLU A 160 5.30 4.55 -29.91
CA GLU A 160 5.35 5.14 -31.25
C GLU A 160 6.58 4.70 -32.04
N ARG A 161 7.78 4.74 -31.42
CA ARG A 161 9.03 4.33 -32.03
C ARG A 161 9.06 2.86 -32.43
N ASP A 162 8.52 2.01 -31.55
CA ASP A 162 8.60 0.56 -31.68
C ASP A 162 7.36 -0.01 -32.41
N GLY A 163 6.38 0.84 -32.74
CA GLY A 163 5.16 0.47 -33.48
C GLY A 163 4.28 -0.52 -32.73
N ILE A 164 4.21 -0.38 -31.38
CA ILE A 164 3.42 -1.26 -30.51
C ILE A 164 2.26 -0.51 -29.88
N ASP A 165 1.14 -1.18 -29.68
CA ASP A 165 -0.05 -0.60 -29.02
C ASP A 165 -0.12 -0.94 -27.53
N ALA A 166 0.73 -1.85 -27.04
CA ALA A 166 0.82 -2.26 -25.64
C ALA A 166 2.22 -2.80 -25.31
N PHE A 167 2.61 -2.70 -24.03
CA PHE A 167 3.79 -3.39 -23.50
C PHE A 167 3.40 -4.80 -23.04
N GLU A 168 4.24 -5.79 -23.34
CA GLU A 168 4.15 -7.09 -22.68
C GLU A 168 4.64 -6.98 -21.23
N LEU A 169 3.84 -7.46 -20.26
CA LEU A 169 4.06 -7.33 -18.82
C LEU A 169 4.32 -8.70 -18.17
#